data_56dab84b4acae4256024f6acf7c6d43e
#
_entry.id   56dab84b4acae4256024f6acf7c6d43e
#
_cell.length_a   1.000
_cell.length_b   1.000
_cell.length_c   1.000
_cell.angle_alpha   90.00
_cell.angle_beta   90.00
_cell.angle_gamma   90.00
#
_symmetry.space_group_name_H-M   'P 1'
#
loop_
_entity.id
_entity.type
_entity.pdbx_description
1 polymer ?
#
loop_
_entity_poly.entity_id
_entity_poly.type
_entity_poly.pdbx_seq_one_letter_code
_entity_poly.pdbx_strand_id
1 'polypeptide(L)'
;MSCQAQFEREYFNIPYLENGSEANKLDLFLPAEGNGSFPVVVFIHGGGWFRGDKQDGQEVPWKKLLQYGYAVASVNYTLAGDAPHPAGIEDCKAAVRFLREHARDYHIKPNRMAVSGGSSGAHYALMVTVSGDVPVTCCVAWYGGLDLPLIIADAMNPEWDNFGAQFAIDNCSRYLGHKIDSPDDPALELASPIHYISAEMPPVLLQHGTNDQLAPHNQSVRFYEKAVTIVPEGRVEIDLLEGLSHADARFGTDENMARVAEFLDKYMK
;
A
#
# COMPACT_ATOMS: atom_id res chain seq x y z
N MET A 1 -16.91 38.09 11.43
CA MET A 1 -16.70 37.17 10.31
C MET A 1 -15.21 36.90 10.26
N SER A 2 -14.75 35.76 10.73
CA SER A 2 -13.33 35.40 10.65
C SER A 2 -13.03 35.06 9.20
N CYS A 3 -12.12 35.80 8.57
CA CYS A 3 -11.54 35.44 7.31
C CYS A 3 -10.80 34.11 7.50
N GLN A 4 -11.42 32.99 7.16
CA GLN A 4 -10.72 31.70 7.11
C GLN A 4 -9.68 31.85 6.00
N ALA A 5 -8.41 31.73 6.34
CA ALA A 5 -7.35 31.70 5.37
C ALA A 5 -7.60 30.53 4.43
N GLN A 6 -7.88 30.84 3.17
CA GLN A 6 -8.12 29.85 2.14
C GLN A 6 -6.74 29.29 1.75
N PHE A 7 -6.45 28.04 2.09
CA PHE A 7 -5.25 27.34 1.67
C PHE A 7 -5.56 26.44 0.48
N GLU A 8 -4.53 26.09 -0.27
CA GLU A 8 -4.62 25.17 -1.41
C GLU A 8 -5.09 23.80 -0.95
N ARG A 9 -5.95 23.15 -1.72
CA ARG A 9 -6.54 21.84 -1.38
C ARG A 9 -5.98 20.70 -2.21
N GLU A 10 -5.29 21.02 -3.29
CA GLU A 10 -4.68 20.05 -4.18
C GLU A 10 -3.26 20.53 -4.52
N TYR A 11 -2.31 19.64 -4.31
CA TYR A 11 -0.91 19.88 -4.61
C TYR A 11 -0.44 18.77 -5.54
N PHE A 12 0.17 19.15 -6.65
CA PHE A 12 0.62 18.22 -7.67
C PHE A 12 2.13 18.22 -7.82
N ASN A 13 2.67 17.03 -8.10
CA ASN A 13 4.08 16.85 -8.43
C ASN A 13 5.05 17.38 -7.35
N ILE A 14 4.69 17.20 -6.07
CA ILE A 14 5.54 17.55 -4.94
C ILE A 14 6.75 16.61 -4.94
N PRO A 15 7.99 17.12 -5.10
CA PRO A 15 9.17 16.27 -4.98
C PRO A 15 9.41 15.94 -3.50
N TYR A 16 9.52 14.66 -3.18
CA TYR A 16 9.84 14.22 -1.81
C TYR A 16 11.31 13.83 -1.62
N LEU A 17 12.09 13.83 -2.70
CA LEU A 17 13.55 13.75 -2.70
C LEU A 17 14.15 14.88 -3.55
N GLU A 18 15.34 15.35 -3.18
CA GLU A 18 16.04 16.45 -3.87
C GLU A 18 16.67 16.05 -5.21
N ASN A 19 16.57 14.78 -5.62
CA ASN A 19 17.19 14.23 -6.83
C ASN A 19 16.52 14.64 -8.16
N GLY A 20 15.38 15.32 -8.10
CA GLY A 20 14.62 15.80 -9.27
C GLY A 20 13.96 14.74 -10.13
N SER A 21 13.90 13.47 -9.67
CA SER A 21 13.29 12.37 -10.41
C SER A 21 11.76 12.48 -10.47
N GLU A 22 11.15 12.17 -11.61
CA GLU A 22 9.70 12.03 -11.74
C GLU A 22 9.16 10.87 -10.89
N ALA A 23 9.96 9.83 -10.67
CA ALA A 23 9.63 8.71 -9.80
C ALA A 23 9.54 9.12 -8.32
N ASN A 24 10.11 10.26 -7.94
CA ASN A 24 10.13 10.70 -6.54
C ASN A 24 9.21 11.91 -6.30
N LYS A 25 8.02 11.87 -6.90
CA LYS A 25 6.97 12.88 -6.73
C LYS A 25 5.69 12.27 -6.16
N LEU A 26 4.95 13.10 -5.45
CA LEU A 26 3.62 12.76 -4.96
C LEU A 26 2.61 13.87 -5.27
N ASP A 27 1.33 13.50 -5.25
CA ASP A 27 0.22 14.45 -5.26
C ASP A 27 -0.52 14.36 -3.93
N LEU A 28 -0.98 15.50 -3.43
CA LEU A 28 -1.70 15.56 -2.15
C LEU A 28 -3.05 16.26 -2.34
N PHE A 29 -4.09 15.62 -1.82
CA PHE A 29 -5.47 16.08 -1.84
C PHE A 29 -5.96 16.26 -0.40
N LEU A 30 -6.56 17.42 -0.11
CA LEU A 30 -7.11 17.74 1.20
C LEU A 30 -8.63 17.78 1.16
N PRO A 31 -9.33 17.46 2.26
CA PRO A 31 -10.79 17.59 2.37
C PRO A 31 -11.27 19.00 2.01
N ALA A 32 -12.42 19.09 1.34
CA ALA A 32 -13.01 20.38 0.92
C ALA A 32 -13.38 21.26 2.10
N GLU A 33 -13.77 20.65 3.23
CA GLU A 33 -14.17 21.33 4.45
C GLU A 33 -13.11 21.19 5.54
N GLY A 34 -13.17 22.08 6.54
CA GLY A 34 -12.21 22.13 7.64
C GLY A 34 -11.08 23.12 7.37
N ASN A 35 -10.45 23.57 8.44
CA ASN A 35 -9.41 24.61 8.43
C ASN A 35 -8.14 24.18 9.20
N GLY A 36 -8.07 22.89 9.56
CA GLY A 36 -7.01 22.36 10.39
C GLY A 36 -6.18 21.29 9.69
N SER A 37 -5.29 20.71 10.46
CA SER A 37 -4.50 19.58 9.99
C SER A 37 -5.35 18.31 9.87
N PHE A 38 -5.22 17.61 8.74
CA PHE A 38 -5.96 16.39 8.45
C PHE A 38 -5.09 15.15 8.70
N PRO A 39 -5.66 14.04 9.21
CA PRO A 39 -5.00 12.75 9.11
C PRO A 39 -4.83 12.40 7.63
N VAL A 40 -3.73 11.72 7.27
CA VAL A 40 -3.40 11.45 5.86
C VAL A 40 -3.28 9.95 5.59
N VAL A 41 -3.82 9.54 4.44
CA VAL A 41 -3.63 8.21 3.87
C VAL A 41 -2.67 8.33 2.70
N VAL A 42 -1.53 7.68 2.80
CA VAL A 42 -0.51 7.61 1.75
C VAL A 42 -0.82 6.40 0.88
N PHE A 43 -1.32 6.66 -0.31
CA PHE A 43 -1.67 5.64 -1.29
C PHE A 43 -0.46 5.34 -2.20
N ILE A 44 -0.12 4.07 -2.34
CA ILE A 44 0.94 3.53 -3.17
C ILE A 44 0.29 2.71 -4.30
N HIS A 45 0.53 3.10 -5.55
CA HIS A 45 -0.09 2.44 -6.70
C HIS A 45 0.43 1.00 -6.92
N GLY A 46 -0.40 0.16 -7.53
CA GLY A 46 -0.03 -1.17 -8.00
C GLY A 46 0.69 -1.14 -9.34
N GLY A 47 0.83 -2.32 -9.97
CA GLY A 47 1.44 -2.46 -11.29
C GLY A 47 2.61 -3.43 -11.35
N GLY A 48 2.65 -4.42 -10.43
CA GLY A 48 3.68 -5.47 -10.40
C GLY A 48 5.09 -4.92 -10.17
N TRP A 49 5.21 -3.80 -9.44
CA TRP A 49 6.44 -3.05 -9.15
C TRP A 49 7.14 -2.38 -10.33
N PHE A 50 6.75 -2.66 -11.60
CA PHE A 50 7.45 -2.20 -12.80
C PHE A 50 6.64 -1.24 -13.69
N ARG A 51 5.40 -0.90 -13.31
CA ARG A 51 4.53 0.04 -14.00
C ARG A 51 3.57 0.71 -13.02
N GLY A 52 2.85 1.72 -13.51
CA GLY A 52 1.89 2.50 -12.75
C GLY A 52 2.35 3.93 -12.56
N ASP A 53 1.45 4.76 -12.10
CA ASP A 53 1.68 6.17 -11.78
C ASP A 53 0.71 6.61 -10.70
N LYS A 54 1.08 7.63 -9.94
CA LYS A 54 0.24 8.27 -8.91
C LYS A 54 -1.08 8.84 -9.46
N GLN A 55 -1.21 8.96 -10.78
CA GLN A 55 -2.38 9.50 -11.49
C GLN A 55 -2.97 8.52 -12.52
N ASP A 56 -2.71 7.23 -12.41
CA ASP A 56 -3.22 6.23 -13.37
C ASP A 56 -4.67 5.78 -13.09
N GLY A 57 -5.36 6.40 -12.14
CA GLY A 57 -6.74 6.14 -11.77
C GLY A 57 -6.91 5.20 -10.57
N GLN A 58 -5.85 4.54 -10.13
CA GLN A 58 -5.90 3.69 -8.94
C GLN A 58 -6.09 4.50 -7.64
N GLU A 59 -5.74 5.78 -7.63
CA GLU A 59 -5.95 6.70 -6.51
C GLU A 59 -7.42 7.13 -6.35
N VAL A 60 -8.24 6.99 -7.39
CA VAL A 60 -9.63 7.51 -7.41
C VAL A 60 -10.50 6.94 -6.27
N PRO A 61 -10.52 5.62 -6.01
CA PRO A 61 -11.25 5.09 -4.85
C PRO A 61 -10.80 5.70 -3.53
N TRP A 62 -9.49 5.89 -3.35
CA TRP A 62 -8.91 6.43 -2.11
C TRP A 62 -9.27 7.90 -1.90
N LYS A 63 -9.43 8.70 -2.96
CA LYS A 63 -9.90 10.10 -2.88
C LYS A 63 -11.31 10.21 -2.30
N LYS A 64 -12.11 9.15 -2.26
CA LYS A 64 -13.38 9.14 -1.52
C LYS A 64 -13.18 9.34 -0.01
N LEU A 65 -11.99 9.06 0.53
CA LEU A 65 -11.68 9.30 1.94
C LEU A 65 -11.65 10.79 2.31
N LEU A 66 -11.56 11.70 1.33
CA LEU A 66 -11.67 13.13 1.54
C LEU A 66 -12.99 13.51 2.22
N GLN A 67 -14.11 12.85 1.86
CA GLN A 67 -15.42 13.08 2.48
C GLN A 67 -15.50 12.62 3.94
N TYR A 68 -14.59 11.73 4.36
CA TYR A 68 -14.46 11.27 5.75
C TYR A 68 -13.46 12.10 6.54
N GLY A 69 -12.90 13.16 5.94
CA GLY A 69 -11.97 14.09 6.61
C GLY A 69 -10.50 13.63 6.60
N TYR A 70 -10.13 12.70 5.72
CA TYR A 70 -8.75 12.28 5.49
C TYR A 70 -8.15 13.03 4.31
N ALA A 71 -6.92 13.51 4.44
CA ALA A 71 -6.09 13.84 3.29
C ALA A 71 -5.63 12.54 2.58
N VAL A 72 -5.39 12.62 1.27
CA VAL A 72 -4.88 11.50 0.48
C VAL A 72 -3.64 11.97 -0.27
N ALA A 73 -2.52 11.27 -0.05
CA ALA A 73 -1.28 11.47 -0.81
C ALA A 73 -1.08 10.28 -1.75
N SER A 74 -1.06 10.52 -3.06
CA SER A 74 -0.76 9.50 -4.06
C SER A 74 0.71 9.59 -4.47
N VAL A 75 1.46 8.48 -4.39
CA VAL A 75 2.92 8.49 -4.43
C VAL A 75 3.43 7.70 -5.62
N ASN A 76 4.33 8.32 -6.41
CA ASN A 76 5.22 7.60 -7.33
C ASN A 76 6.43 7.05 -6.57
N TYR A 77 7.07 6.05 -7.13
CA TYR A 77 8.28 5.41 -6.62
C TYR A 77 9.11 4.87 -7.78
N THR A 78 10.39 4.63 -7.56
CA THR A 78 11.30 4.01 -8.53
C THR A 78 10.78 2.63 -8.92
N LEU A 79 10.45 2.45 -10.20
CA LEU A 79 9.97 1.19 -10.74
C LEU A 79 11.12 0.17 -10.84
N ALA A 80 10.79 -1.11 -10.70
CA ALA A 80 11.79 -2.19 -10.71
C ALA A 80 12.56 -2.32 -12.04
N GLY A 81 12.05 -1.72 -13.13
CA GLY A 81 12.77 -1.61 -14.39
C GLY A 81 13.92 -0.61 -14.37
N ASP A 82 13.85 0.39 -13.50
CA ASP A 82 14.88 1.42 -13.32
C ASP A 82 15.86 1.03 -12.22
N ALA A 83 15.35 0.50 -11.11
CA ALA A 83 16.16 -0.10 -10.06
C ALA A 83 15.37 -1.18 -9.30
N PRO A 84 15.96 -2.38 -9.07
CA PRO A 84 15.29 -3.47 -8.37
C PRO A 84 15.11 -3.16 -6.87
N HIS A 85 14.43 -4.08 -6.16
CA HIS A 85 14.35 -4.06 -4.70
C HIS A 85 15.74 -3.83 -4.08
N PRO A 86 15.89 -2.92 -3.07
CA PRO A 86 14.82 -2.26 -2.31
C PRO A 86 14.45 -0.83 -2.78
N ALA A 87 14.85 -0.37 -3.98
CA ALA A 87 14.73 1.04 -4.38
C ALA A 87 13.32 1.60 -4.20
N GLY A 88 12.29 0.96 -4.75
CA GLY A 88 10.92 1.45 -4.68
C GLY A 88 10.35 1.51 -3.25
N ILE A 89 10.74 0.58 -2.37
CA ILE A 89 10.29 0.63 -0.96
C ILE A 89 10.99 1.76 -0.20
N GLU A 90 12.27 2.02 -0.45
CA GLU A 90 12.98 3.13 0.19
C GLU A 90 12.39 4.48 -0.26
N ASP A 91 11.95 4.60 -1.51
CA ASP A 91 11.20 5.77 -1.99
C ASP A 91 9.87 5.94 -1.27
N CYS A 92 9.08 4.87 -1.11
CA CYS A 92 7.82 4.91 -0.36
C CYS A 92 8.04 5.36 1.09
N LYS A 93 9.10 4.85 1.75
CA LYS A 93 9.50 5.29 3.09
C LYS A 93 9.91 6.76 3.11
N ALA A 94 10.66 7.20 2.10
CA ALA A 94 11.07 8.61 1.97
C ALA A 94 9.86 9.54 1.80
N ALA A 95 8.86 9.15 1.01
CA ALA A 95 7.63 9.91 0.84
C ALA A 95 6.86 10.09 2.17
N VAL A 96 6.77 9.02 2.98
CA VAL A 96 6.14 9.10 4.32
C VAL A 96 6.93 10.01 5.26
N ARG A 97 8.27 9.91 5.27
CA ARG A 97 9.14 10.81 6.07
C ARG A 97 8.96 12.26 5.65
N PHE A 98 8.99 12.54 4.34
CA PHE A 98 8.79 13.88 3.79
C PHE A 98 7.45 14.48 4.23
N LEU A 99 6.34 13.76 4.05
CA LEU A 99 5.02 14.23 4.47
C LEU A 99 4.96 14.51 5.99
N ARG A 100 5.66 13.73 6.79
CA ARG A 100 5.74 13.91 8.24
C ARG A 100 6.54 15.16 8.61
N GLU A 101 7.67 15.39 7.97
CA GLU A 101 8.56 16.53 8.20
C GLU A 101 7.91 17.84 7.76
N HIS A 102 7.19 17.81 6.63
CA HIS A 102 6.48 18.96 6.04
C HIS A 102 4.99 19.04 6.41
N ALA A 103 4.57 18.29 7.43
CA ALA A 103 3.15 18.17 7.78
C ALA A 103 2.45 19.50 8.03
N ARG A 104 3.16 20.49 8.58
CA ARG A 104 2.62 21.83 8.82
C ARG A 104 2.36 22.60 7.51
N ASP A 105 3.26 22.48 6.55
CA ASP A 105 3.20 23.20 5.28
C ASP A 105 2.02 22.68 4.42
N TYR A 106 1.70 21.39 4.57
CA TYR A 106 0.63 20.72 3.84
C TYR A 106 -0.65 20.48 4.66
N HIS A 107 -0.79 21.10 5.82
CA HIS A 107 -2.00 20.99 6.66
C HIS A 107 -2.40 19.55 7.01
N ILE A 108 -1.44 18.66 7.23
CA ILE A 108 -1.64 17.26 7.65
C ILE A 108 -1.11 17.00 9.06
N LYS A 109 -1.58 15.93 9.69
CA LYS A 109 -1.14 15.53 11.04
C LYS A 109 0.06 14.60 10.96
N PRO A 110 1.25 14.97 11.49
CA PRO A 110 2.46 14.14 11.39
C PRO A 110 2.35 12.80 12.12
N ASN A 111 1.47 12.68 13.09
CA ASN A 111 1.29 11.49 13.92
C ASN A 111 -0.02 10.72 13.60
N ARG A 112 -0.66 11.01 12.48
CA ARG A 112 -1.88 10.37 12.00
C ARG A 112 -1.73 10.08 10.51
N MET A 113 -0.84 9.12 10.20
CA MET A 113 -0.51 8.71 8.84
C MET A 113 -0.78 7.21 8.67
N ALA A 114 -1.67 6.87 7.76
CA ALA A 114 -1.86 5.51 7.29
C ALA A 114 -1.13 5.32 5.96
N VAL A 115 -0.69 4.11 5.68
CA VAL A 115 -0.24 3.71 4.34
C VAL A 115 -1.24 2.75 3.72
N SER A 116 -1.40 2.81 2.42
CA SER A 116 -2.36 1.97 1.69
C SER A 116 -1.90 1.68 0.27
N GLY A 117 -2.47 0.65 -0.33
CA GLY A 117 -2.21 0.32 -1.72
C GLY A 117 -2.97 -0.91 -2.18
N GLY A 118 -2.91 -1.17 -3.50
CA GLY A 118 -3.43 -2.37 -4.13
C GLY A 118 -2.32 -3.16 -4.83
N SER A 119 -2.41 -4.51 -4.84
CA SER A 119 -1.44 -5.37 -5.52
C SER A 119 0.00 -5.13 -5.03
N SER A 120 0.96 -4.84 -5.92
CA SER A 120 2.33 -4.46 -5.52
C SER A 120 2.38 -3.21 -4.64
N GLY A 121 1.41 -2.29 -4.73
CA GLY A 121 1.29 -1.16 -3.81
C GLY A 121 0.91 -1.58 -2.40
N ALA A 122 0.05 -2.59 -2.24
CA ALA A 122 -0.27 -3.19 -0.93
C ALA A 122 0.94 -3.91 -0.32
N HIS A 123 1.74 -4.57 -1.15
CA HIS A 123 3.01 -5.14 -0.75
C HIS A 123 3.94 -4.06 -0.17
N TYR A 124 4.14 -2.94 -0.90
CA TYR A 124 4.96 -1.84 -0.41
C TYR A 124 4.38 -1.18 0.84
N ALA A 125 3.05 -0.97 0.91
CA ALA A 125 2.41 -0.43 2.10
C ALA A 125 2.68 -1.30 3.34
N LEU A 126 2.60 -2.63 3.20
CA LEU A 126 2.93 -3.55 4.28
C LEU A 126 4.42 -3.59 4.59
N MET A 127 5.32 -3.57 3.58
CA MET A 127 6.76 -3.49 3.82
C MET A 127 7.14 -2.21 4.59
N VAL A 128 6.54 -1.05 4.27
CA VAL A 128 6.71 0.18 5.07
C VAL A 128 6.22 -0.02 6.49
N THR A 129 5.07 -0.69 6.68
CA THR A 129 4.45 -0.89 7.99
C THR A 129 5.26 -1.82 8.88
N VAL A 130 5.74 -2.95 8.35
CA VAL A 130 6.47 -3.96 9.13
C VAL A 130 7.95 -3.62 9.34
N SER A 131 8.52 -2.69 8.57
CA SER A 131 9.92 -2.29 8.72
C SER A 131 10.22 -1.62 10.06
N GLY A 132 9.23 -0.93 10.64
CA GLY A 132 9.36 -0.25 11.92
C GLY A 132 10.26 0.99 11.92
N ASP A 133 10.96 1.29 10.83
CA ASP A 133 11.88 2.43 10.70
C ASP A 133 11.18 3.72 10.24
N VAL A 134 9.93 3.61 9.80
CA VAL A 134 9.06 4.75 9.46
C VAL A 134 7.78 4.65 10.27
N PRO A 135 7.49 5.60 11.18
CA PRO A 135 6.29 5.54 12.00
C PRO A 135 5.04 5.76 11.15
N VAL A 136 4.20 4.74 11.06
CA VAL A 136 2.84 4.81 10.49
C VAL A 136 1.83 4.40 11.54
N THR A 137 0.60 4.93 11.44
CA THR A 137 -0.46 4.68 12.43
C THR A 137 -1.17 3.36 12.16
N CYS A 138 -1.44 3.05 10.90
CA CYS A 138 -2.07 1.81 10.45
C CYS A 138 -1.85 1.60 8.94
N CYS A 139 -2.25 0.42 8.44
CA CYS A 139 -2.15 0.07 7.03
C CYS A 139 -3.45 -0.51 6.50
N VAL A 140 -3.81 -0.19 5.25
CA VAL A 140 -4.88 -0.86 4.50
C VAL A 140 -4.28 -1.46 3.23
N ALA A 141 -4.33 -2.77 3.11
CA ALA A 141 -3.70 -3.51 2.01
C ALA A 141 -4.77 -4.29 1.20
N TRP A 142 -4.88 -3.96 -0.09
CA TRP A 142 -5.79 -4.61 -1.01
C TRP A 142 -5.06 -5.61 -1.92
N TYR A 143 -5.48 -6.86 -1.90
CA TYR A 143 -5.05 -7.95 -2.79
C TYR A 143 -3.53 -7.98 -3.07
N GLY A 144 -2.72 -7.84 -2.02
CA GLY A 144 -1.26 -7.82 -2.13
C GLY A 144 -0.61 -9.20 -2.17
N GLY A 145 0.57 -9.28 -2.80
CA GLY A 145 1.48 -10.42 -2.67
C GLY A 145 2.32 -10.26 -1.40
N LEU A 146 2.06 -11.04 -0.36
CA LEU A 146 2.60 -10.83 0.99
C LEU A 146 3.61 -11.90 1.41
N ASP A 147 3.63 -13.02 0.69
CA ASP A 147 4.52 -14.18 0.85
C ASP A 147 5.00 -14.56 -0.54
N LEU A 148 6.11 -13.97 -1.00
CA LEU A 148 6.62 -14.19 -2.35
C LEU A 148 7.11 -15.63 -2.59
N PRO A 149 7.75 -16.32 -1.63
CA PRO A 149 8.02 -17.75 -1.75
C PRO A 149 6.77 -18.56 -2.09
N LEU A 150 5.65 -18.28 -1.40
CA LEU A 150 4.38 -18.96 -1.68
C LEU A 150 3.85 -18.64 -3.07
N ILE A 151 3.91 -17.38 -3.52
CA ILE A 151 3.49 -17.01 -4.89
C ILE A 151 4.29 -17.80 -5.93
N ILE A 152 5.59 -17.95 -5.75
CA ILE A 152 6.43 -18.70 -6.68
C ILE A 152 6.15 -20.21 -6.59
N ALA A 153 5.94 -20.75 -5.40
CA ALA A 153 5.57 -22.16 -5.23
C ALA A 153 4.23 -22.47 -5.90
N ASP A 154 3.23 -21.60 -5.71
CA ASP A 154 1.93 -21.71 -6.39
C ASP A 154 2.10 -21.59 -7.92
N ALA A 155 2.88 -20.62 -8.40
CA ALA A 155 3.13 -20.42 -9.82
C ALA A 155 3.85 -21.59 -10.49
N MET A 156 4.64 -22.35 -9.75
CA MET A 156 5.31 -23.58 -10.22
C MET A 156 4.42 -24.83 -10.12
N ASN A 157 3.25 -24.71 -9.51
CA ASN A 157 2.28 -25.79 -9.47
C ASN A 157 1.62 -25.97 -10.86
N PRO A 158 1.68 -27.18 -11.47
CA PRO A 158 1.08 -27.44 -12.78
C PRO A 158 -0.45 -27.24 -12.84
N GLU A 159 -1.12 -27.19 -11.69
CA GLU A 159 -2.57 -26.96 -11.59
C GLU A 159 -2.95 -25.46 -11.64
N TRP A 160 -1.97 -24.55 -11.53
CA TRP A 160 -2.23 -23.12 -11.66
C TRP A 160 -2.29 -22.72 -13.15
N ASP A 161 -3.12 -21.71 -13.44
CA ASP A 161 -3.21 -21.12 -14.77
C ASP A 161 -1.85 -20.62 -15.29
N ASN A 162 -1.46 -21.06 -16.47
CA ASN A 162 -0.15 -20.74 -17.05
C ASN A 162 0.11 -19.23 -17.19
N PHE A 163 -0.92 -18.41 -17.42
CA PHE A 163 -0.76 -16.95 -17.52
C PHE A 163 -0.42 -16.32 -16.16
N GLY A 164 -1.15 -16.66 -15.11
CA GLY A 164 -0.89 -16.16 -13.76
C GLY A 164 0.47 -16.62 -13.24
N ALA A 165 0.85 -17.85 -13.49
CA ALA A 165 2.13 -18.44 -13.11
C ALA A 165 3.32 -17.68 -13.73
N GLN A 166 3.33 -17.53 -15.07
CA GLN A 166 4.40 -16.83 -15.74
C GLN A 166 4.47 -15.35 -15.34
N PHE A 167 3.32 -14.70 -15.18
CA PHE A 167 3.23 -13.33 -14.71
C PHE A 167 3.85 -13.14 -13.31
N ALA A 168 3.58 -14.05 -12.37
CA ALA A 168 4.13 -14.01 -11.02
C ALA A 168 5.67 -14.15 -11.03
N ILE A 169 6.19 -15.15 -11.77
CA ILE A 169 7.63 -15.40 -11.88
C ILE A 169 8.36 -14.21 -12.52
N ASP A 170 7.82 -13.68 -13.63
CA ASP A 170 8.42 -12.56 -14.34
C ASP A 170 8.44 -11.28 -13.50
N ASN A 171 7.36 -11.03 -12.76
CA ASN A 171 7.27 -9.85 -11.89
C ASN A 171 8.21 -9.94 -10.70
N CYS A 172 8.27 -11.09 -10.02
CA CYS A 172 9.23 -11.30 -8.93
C CYS A 172 10.67 -11.20 -9.43
N SER A 173 10.97 -11.77 -10.62
CA SER A 173 12.30 -11.68 -11.21
C SER A 173 12.72 -10.23 -11.51
N ARG A 174 11.81 -9.41 -12.08
CA ARG A 174 12.06 -7.99 -12.30
C ARG A 174 12.20 -7.22 -10.99
N TYR A 175 11.31 -7.48 -10.04
CA TYR A 175 11.32 -6.82 -8.73
C TYR A 175 12.63 -7.05 -7.98
N LEU A 176 13.14 -8.28 -8.02
CA LEU A 176 14.38 -8.66 -7.33
C LEU A 176 15.65 -8.42 -8.18
N GLY A 177 15.50 -8.11 -9.48
CA GLY A 177 16.62 -7.81 -10.36
C GLY A 177 17.42 -9.02 -10.84
N HIS A 178 16.89 -10.23 -10.66
CA HIS A 178 17.48 -11.48 -11.17
C HIS A 178 16.40 -12.51 -11.46
N LYS A 179 16.76 -13.54 -12.23
CA LYS A 179 15.82 -14.60 -12.59
C LYS A 179 15.46 -15.44 -11.35
N ILE A 180 14.17 -15.60 -11.10
CA ILE A 180 13.64 -16.53 -10.08
C ILE A 180 13.27 -17.85 -10.77
N ASP A 181 13.85 -18.94 -10.29
CA ASP A 181 13.59 -20.30 -10.78
C ASP A 181 13.34 -21.30 -9.65
N SER A 182 13.26 -20.85 -8.41
CA SER A 182 12.89 -21.64 -7.23
C SER A 182 12.14 -20.79 -6.20
N PRO A 183 11.16 -21.33 -5.50
CA PRO A 183 10.56 -20.69 -4.33
C PRO A 183 11.51 -20.56 -3.13
N ASP A 184 12.62 -21.28 -3.14
CA ASP A 184 13.63 -21.28 -2.08
C ASP A 184 14.68 -20.16 -2.27
N ASP A 185 14.51 -19.26 -3.26
CA ASP A 185 15.39 -18.13 -3.44
C ASP A 185 15.30 -17.20 -2.21
N PRO A 186 16.41 -16.98 -1.48
CA PRO A 186 16.39 -16.21 -0.23
C PRO A 186 15.99 -14.75 -0.42
N ALA A 187 16.11 -14.18 -1.62
CA ALA A 187 15.67 -12.83 -1.90
C ALA A 187 14.14 -12.68 -1.82
N LEU A 188 13.40 -13.76 -2.09
CA LEU A 188 11.93 -13.77 -1.95
C LEU A 188 11.52 -13.57 -0.48
N GLU A 189 12.15 -14.26 0.46
CA GLU A 189 11.87 -14.08 1.90
C GLU A 189 12.20 -12.66 2.35
N LEU A 190 13.39 -12.16 1.99
CA LEU A 190 13.84 -10.82 2.36
C LEU A 190 12.96 -9.71 1.80
N ALA A 191 12.26 -9.96 0.70
CA ALA A 191 11.34 -9.03 0.09
C ALA A 191 9.87 -9.26 0.47
N SER A 192 9.57 -10.15 1.43
CA SER A 192 8.19 -10.52 1.79
C SER A 192 7.77 -9.95 3.14
N PRO A 193 6.71 -9.12 3.22
CA PRO A 193 6.30 -8.51 4.49
C PRO A 193 5.91 -9.50 5.57
N ILE A 194 5.45 -10.70 5.23
CA ILE A 194 5.09 -11.74 6.20
C ILE A 194 6.26 -12.15 7.11
N HIS A 195 7.51 -11.98 6.67
CA HIS A 195 8.71 -12.36 7.45
C HIS A 195 9.10 -11.33 8.51
N TYR A 196 8.52 -10.12 8.45
CA TYR A 196 8.83 -9.01 9.37
C TYR A 196 7.72 -8.70 10.38
N ILE A 197 6.71 -9.56 10.49
CA ILE A 197 5.64 -9.38 11.47
C ILE A 197 6.23 -9.42 12.88
N SER A 198 5.98 -8.38 13.67
CA SER A 198 6.41 -8.26 15.06
C SER A 198 5.24 -7.85 15.96
N ALA A 199 5.40 -7.99 17.28
CA ALA A 199 4.36 -7.62 18.25
C ALA A 199 4.05 -6.10 18.22
N GLU A 200 4.99 -5.30 17.76
CA GLU A 200 4.88 -3.84 17.63
C GLU A 200 4.26 -3.39 16.31
N MET A 201 4.02 -4.31 15.37
CA MET A 201 3.45 -3.98 14.06
C MET A 201 2.18 -3.14 14.21
N PRO A 202 2.06 -2.01 13.49
CA PRO A 202 0.84 -1.19 13.47
C PRO A 202 -0.39 -1.99 13.02
N PRO A 203 -1.61 -1.51 13.38
CA PRO A 203 -2.85 -2.14 12.92
C PRO A 203 -2.95 -2.26 11.40
N VAL A 204 -3.48 -3.38 10.92
CA VAL A 204 -3.60 -3.69 9.49
C VAL A 204 -5.01 -4.15 9.16
N LEU A 205 -5.61 -3.59 8.10
CA LEU A 205 -6.77 -4.14 7.42
C LEU A 205 -6.31 -4.77 6.10
N LEU A 206 -6.53 -6.06 5.95
CA LEU A 206 -6.34 -6.79 4.70
C LEU A 206 -7.70 -6.95 4.01
N GLN A 207 -7.80 -6.60 2.74
CA GLN A 207 -8.98 -6.90 1.93
C GLN A 207 -8.56 -7.65 0.67
N HIS A 208 -9.19 -8.79 0.38
CA HIS A 208 -8.82 -9.65 -0.75
C HIS A 208 -10.04 -10.30 -1.38
N GLY A 209 -10.08 -10.32 -2.72
CA GLY A 209 -11.13 -11.00 -3.47
C GLY A 209 -10.92 -12.50 -3.52
N THR A 210 -11.99 -13.29 -3.27
CA THR A 210 -11.87 -14.76 -3.22
C THR A 210 -11.65 -15.39 -4.60
N ASN A 211 -11.88 -14.63 -5.69
CA ASN A 211 -11.65 -15.08 -7.08
C ASN A 211 -10.41 -14.43 -7.72
N ASP A 212 -9.43 -14.01 -6.91
CA ASP A 212 -8.18 -13.44 -7.41
C ASP A 212 -7.27 -14.54 -7.99
N GLN A 213 -7.00 -14.45 -9.30
CA GLN A 213 -6.18 -15.40 -10.05
C GLN A 213 -4.73 -14.92 -10.28
N LEU A 214 -4.40 -13.66 -9.94
CA LEU A 214 -3.05 -13.09 -10.11
C LEU A 214 -2.24 -13.12 -8.80
N ALA A 215 -2.87 -12.77 -7.70
CA ALA A 215 -2.34 -12.91 -6.35
C ALA A 215 -3.41 -13.62 -5.52
N PRO A 216 -3.38 -14.93 -5.39
CA PRO A 216 -4.42 -15.67 -4.71
C PRO A 216 -4.65 -15.18 -3.27
N HIS A 217 -5.90 -15.16 -2.83
CA HIS A 217 -6.27 -14.61 -1.52
C HIS A 217 -5.61 -15.34 -0.33
N ASN A 218 -5.03 -16.54 -0.55
CA ASN A 218 -4.20 -17.22 0.44
C ASN A 218 -3.01 -16.37 0.92
N GLN A 219 -2.54 -15.42 0.13
CA GLN A 219 -1.52 -14.44 0.51
C GLN A 219 -1.94 -13.64 1.74
N SER A 220 -3.16 -13.07 1.71
CA SER A 220 -3.72 -12.33 2.86
C SER A 220 -4.10 -13.25 4.02
N VAL A 221 -4.64 -14.44 3.73
CA VAL A 221 -4.99 -15.42 4.77
C VAL A 221 -3.76 -15.82 5.56
N ARG A 222 -2.66 -16.22 4.90
CA ARG A 222 -1.41 -16.61 5.58
C ARG A 222 -0.79 -15.48 6.38
N PHE A 223 -0.80 -14.25 5.83
CA PHE A 223 -0.32 -13.10 6.59
C PHE A 223 -1.16 -12.91 7.86
N TYR A 224 -2.50 -12.95 7.75
CA TYR A 224 -3.42 -12.84 8.88
C TYR A 224 -3.18 -13.95 9.92
N GLU A 225 -3.18 -15.21 9.50
CA GLU A 225 -2.97 -16.38 10.39
C GLU A 225 -1.66 -16.29 11.17
N LYS A 226 -0.58 -15.87 10.51
CA LYS A 226 0.70 -15.63 11.19
C LYS A 226 0.62 -14.43 12.13
N ALA A 227 0.06 -13.32 11.67
CA ALA A 227 0.01 -12.09 12.44
C ALA A 227 -0.76 -12.25 13.75
N VAL A 228 -1.93 -12.88 13.75
CA VAL A 228 -2.76 -13.07 14.97
C VAL A 228 -2.08 -13.90 16.06
N THR A 229 -1.05 -14.68 15.72
CA THR A 229 -0.24 -15.39 16.72
C THR A 229 0.84 -14.54 17.38
N ILE A 230 1.13 -13.37 16.81
CA ILE A 230 2.28 -12.52 17.21
C ILE A 230 1.81 -11.18 17.78
N VAL A 231 0.83 -10.52 17.12
CA VAL A 231 0.35 -9.21 17.51
C VAL A 231 -0.79 -9.28 18.53
N PRO A 232 -1.05 -8.21 19.30
CA PRO A 232 -2.22 -8.13 20.16
C PRO A 232 -3.54 -8.36 19.42
N GLU A 233 -4.52 -8.96 20.08
CA GLU A 233 -5.85 -9.24 19.53
C GLU A 233 -6.51 -7.99 18.92
N GLY A 234 -7.15 -8.15 17.76
CA GLY A 234 -7.84 -7.09 17.03
C GLY A 234 -6.91 -6.09 16.31
N ARG A 235 -5.59 -6.36 16.28
CA ARG A 235 -4.61 -5.52 15.60
C ARG A 235 -4.58 -5.76 14.09
N VAL A 236 -4.94 -6.95 13.63
CA VAL A 236 -5.07 -7.31 12.22
C VAL A 236 -6.49 -7.77 11.93
N GLU A 237 -7.08 -7.18 10.93
CA GLU A 237 -8.41 -7.51 10.43
C GLU A 237 -8.29 -8.00 8.97
N ILE A 238 -9.15 -8.94 8.58
CA ILE A 238 -9.19 -9.45 7.21
C ILE A 238 -10.64 -9.52 6.71
N ASP A 239 -10.89 -8.94 5.55
CA ASP A 239 -12.15 -9.03 4.82
C ASP A 239 -11.91 -9.82 3.52
N LEU A 240 -12.44 -11.02 3.42
CA LEU A 240 -12.47 -11.78 2.17
C LEU A 240 -13.73 -11.41 1.39
N LEU A 241 -13.55 -10.72 0.26
CA LEU A 241 -14.63 -10.18 -0.55
C LEU A 241 -15.05 -11.20 -1.62
N GLU A 242 -16.20 -11.80 -1.41
CA GLU A 242 -16.67 -12.96 -2.18
C GLU A 242 -16.83 -12.64 -3.67
N GLY A 243 -16.20 -13.45 -4.53
CA GLY A 243 -16.27 -13.37 -5.98
C GLY A 243 -15.58 -12.16 -6.61
N LEU A 244 -14.81 -11.36 -5.83
CA LEU A 244 -14.00 -10.30 -6.41
C LEU A 244 -12.71 -10.90 -7.02
N SER A 245 -12.37 -10.40 -8.20
CA SER A 245 -11.10 -10.71 -8.87
C SER A 245 -10.00 -9.71 -8.47
N HIS A 246 -8.79 -9.89 -9.02
CA HIS A 246 -7.70 -8.94 -8.83
C HIS A 246 -8.06 -7.56 -9.36
N ALA A 247 -7.86 -6.53 -8.54
CA ALA A 247 -8.17 -5.13 -8.86
C ALA A 247 -9.63 -4.90 -9.31
N ASP A 248 -10.57 -5.66 -8.80
CA ASP A 248 -12.00 -5.52 -9.10
C ASP A 248 -12.49 -4.12 -8.69
N ALA A 249 -13.27 -3.47 -9.56
CA ALA A 249 -13.78 -2.11 -9.31
C ALA A 249 -14.62 -2.02 -8.03
N ARG A 250 -15.17 -3.13 -7.55
CA ARG A 250 -15.96 -3.19 -6.31
C ARG A 250 -15.16 -2.91 -5.05
N PHE A 251 -13.83 -2.99 -5.07
CA PHE A 251 -13.00 -2.47 -3.98
C PHE A 251 -13.21 -0.98 -3.75
N GLY A 252 -13.50 -0.22 -4.82
CA GLY A 252 -13.72 1.22 -4.76
C GLY A 252 -15.18 1.64 -4.53
N THR A 253 -16.12 0.75 -4.20
CA THR A 253 -17.51 1.12 -3.91
C THR A 253 -17.62 1.97 -2.65
N ASP A 254 -18.69 2.77 -2.53
CA ASP A 254 -18.89 3.61 -1.34
C ASP A 254 -19.06 2.76 -0.09
N GLU A 255 -19.66 1.59 -0.19
CA GLU A 255 -19.81 0.63 0.90
C GLU A 255 -18.44 0.13 1.41
N ASN A 256 -17.56 -0.31 0.50
CA ASN A 256 -16.23 -0.76 0.89
C ASN A 256 -15.37 0.40 1.42
N MET A 257 -15.46 1.59 0.82
CA MET A 257 -14.73 2.76 1.31
C MET A 257 -15.25 3.24 2.68
N ALA A 258 -16.52 3.05 3.01
CA ALA A 258 -17.05 3.27 4.34
C ALA A 258 -16.44 2.29 5.35
N ARG A 259 -16.29 1.00 5.00
CA ARG A 259 -15.59 -0.01 5.82
C ARG A 259 -14.12 0.34 6.05
N VAL A 260 -13.43 0.81 5.00
CA VAL A 260 -12.06 1.32 5.12
C VAL A 260 -12.00 2.53 6.06
N ALA A 261 -12.92 3.49 5.91
CA ALA A 261 -12.99 4.66 6.77
C ALA A 261 -13.26 4.29 8.24
N GLU A 262 -14.13 3.31 8.52
CA GLU A 262 -14.37 2.79 9.86
C GLU A 262 -13.10 2.24 10.51
N PHE A 263 -12.32 1.45 9.77
CA PHE A 263 -11.03 0.96 10.26
C PHE A 263 -10.05 2.11 10.53
N LEU A 264 -9.94 3.07 9.61
CA LEU A 264 -9.07 4.22 9.78
C LEU A 264 -9.49 5.07 10.99
N ASP A 265 -10.79 5.29 11.20
CA ASP A 265 -11.35 6.08 12.31
C ASP A 265 -10.93 5.51 13.67
N LYS A 266 -10.90 4.19 13.80
CA LYS A 266 -10.49 3.49 15.01
C LYS A 266 -9.07 3.85 15.48
N TYR A 267 -8.17 4.21 14.56
CA TYR A 267 -6.76 4.45 14.86
C TYR A 267 -6.27 5.87 14.55
N MET A 268 -6.99 6.59 13.69
CA MET A 268 -6.53 7.87 13.13
C MET A 268 -7.30 9.10 13.65
N LYS A 269 -8.46 8.90 14.33
CA LYS A 269 -9.27 9.97 14.93
C LYS A 269 -9.19 10.07 16.45
#